data_f2470267dddc4a19e65210800fddc3f5
#
_entry.id   f2470267dddc4a19e65210800fddc3f5
#
_cell.length_a   1.000
_cell.length_b   1.000
_cell.length_c   1.000
_cell.angle_alpha   90.00
_cell.angle_beta   90.00
_cell.angle_gamma   90.00
#
_symmetry.space_group_name_H-M   'P 1'
#
loop_
_entity.id
_entity.type
_entity.pdbx_description
1 polymer ?
#
loop_
_entity_poly.entity_id
_entity_poly.type
_entity_poly.pdbx_seq_one_letter_code
_entity_poly.pdbx_strand_id
1 'polypeptide(L)'
;MSVLGRQAILQAIEQGAISITPYTPELVGPASVDLTLASTFRVFRKVHQVIEVRENTDYRDLTDKIEVPSGKHILIMPGETVLGITRERLRLGPGLCGWLEGRSRFARLGLMVHISAPFMGPGIDSQQVLEMSNFGPAPLEVYPGIAICQFVFQKLDGNEQYEGHFADQTEESF
;
A
#
# COMPACT_ATOMS: atom_id res chain seq x y z
N MET A 1 -11.81 -10.85 18.66
CA MET A 1 -11.02 -10.15 17.60
C MET A 1 -11.66 -8.78 17.39
N SER A 2 -10.90 -7.70 17.48
CA SER A 2 -11.44 -6.34 17.35
C SER A 2 -10.48 -5.46 16.52
N VAL A 3 -11.07 -4.67 15.64
CA VAL A 3 -10.36 -3.58 14.95
C VAL A 3 -9.97 -2.51 15.97
N LEU A 4 -8.77 -1.94 15.83
CA LEU A 4 -8.30 -0.89 16.72
C LEU A 4 -8.99 0.44 16.37
N GLY A 5 -9.65 1.04 17.37
CA GLY A 5 -10.08 2.44 17.27
C GLY A 5 -8.93 3.41 17.48
N ARG A 6 -9.16 4.71 17.16
CA ARG A 6 -8.15 5.78 17.23
C ARG A 6 -7.30 5.76 18.51
N GLN A 7 -7.92 5.65 19.68
CA GLN A 7 -7.18 5.65 20.94
C GLN A 7 -6.25 4.45 21.08
N ALA A 8 -6.71 3.26 20.68
CA ALA A 8 -5.90 2.05 20.71
C ALA A 8 -4.75 2.10 19.68
N ILE A 9 -4.96 2.72 18.51
CA ILE A 9 -3.91 2.95 17.51
C ILE A 9 -2.83 3.87 18.09
N LEU A 10 -3.22 5.02 18.67
CA LEU A 10 -2.29 5.97 19.27
C LEU A 10 -1.49 5.33 20.41
N GLN A 11 -2.14 4.56 21.27
CA GLN A 11 -1.48 3.81 22.35
C GLN A 11 -0.49 2.77 21.81
N ALA A 12 -0.87 2.05 20.76
CA ALA A 12 0.01 1.04 20.12
C ALA A 12 1.24 1.71 19.46
N ILE A 13 1.10 2.92 18.91
CA ILE A 13 2.21 3.72 18.39
C ILE A 13 3.13 4.16 19.53
N GLU A 14 2.58 4.69 20.61
CA GLU A 14 3.35 5.12 21.80
C GLU A 14 4.13 3.96 22.42
N GLN A 15 3.55 2.78 22.46
CA GLN A 15 4.17 1.55 22.98
C GLN A 15 5.14 0.89 21.98
N GLY A 16 5.27 1.41 20.77
CA GLY A 16 6.13 0.85 19.73
C GLY A 16 5.62 -0.46 19.11
N ALA A 17 4.36 -0.86 19.38
CA ALA A 17 3.72 -2.02 18.75
C ALA A 17 3.31 -1.72 17.29
N ILE A 18 3.09 -0.44 16.96
CA ILE A 18 2.95 0.08 15.62
C ILE A 18 4.03 1.16 15.44
N SER A 19 4.76 1.11 14.33
CA SER A 19 5.64 2.21 13.92
C SER A 19 5.30 2.64 12.50
N ILE A 20 5.19 3.94 12.28
CA ILE A 20 4.88 4.56 10.98
C ILE A 20 5.93 5.65 10.74
N THR A 21 6.65 5.57 9.64
CA THR A 21 7.72 6.53 9.33
C THR A 21 7.64 6.96 7.86
N PRO A 22 7.49 8.26 7.55
CA PRO A 22 7.24 9.37 8.48
C PRO A 22 5.86 9.29 9.15
N TYR A 23 5.75 9.73 10.40
CA TYR A 23 4.49 9.75 11.13
C TYR A 23 3.81 11.13 11.05
N THR A 24 2.53 11.12 10.67
CA THR A 24 1.69 12.33 10.59
C THR A 24 0.41 12.11 11.41
N PRO A 25 0.27 12.73 12.60
CA PRO A 25 -0.85 12.48 13.52
C PRO A 25 -2.24 12.75 12.92
N GLU A 26 -2.33 13.68 11.98
CA GLU A 26 -3.56 14.08 11.29
C GLU A 26 -4.13 12.96 10.40
N LEU A 27 -3.29 12.01 9.98
CA LEU A 27 -3.69 10.87 9.17
C LEU A 27 -4.31 9.74 9.98
N VAL A 28 -4.26 9.81 11.32
CA VAL A 28 -4.91 8.82 12.19
C VAL A 28 -6.42 9.10 12.22
N GLY A 29 -7.18 8.21 11.59
CA GLY A 29 -8.64 8.24 11.55
C GLY A 29 -9.32 7.56 12.75
N PRO A 30 -10.65 7.39 12.71
CA PRO A 30 -11.40 6.74 13.81
C PRO A 30 -11.02 5.27 14.05
N ALA A 31 -10.66 4.52 13.00
CA ALA A 31 -10.33 3.09 13.06
C ALA A 31 -9.30 2.66 11.99
N SER A 32 -8.56 3.61 11.44
CA SER A 32 -7.53 3.37 10.43
C SER A 32 -6.49 4.49 10.45
N VAL A 33 -5.39 4.30 9.75
CA VAL A 33 -4.42 5.36 9.43
C VAL A 33 -4.34 5.49 7.93
N ASP A 34 -4.51 6.71 7.42
CA ASP A 34 -4.30 7.00 6.00
C ASP A 34 -2.80 6.94 5.66
N LEU A 35 -2.46 6.38 4.51
CA LEU A 35 -1.09 6.34 3.99
C LEU A 35 -1.01 7.12 2.69
N THR A 36 0.11 7.79 2.48
CA THR A 36 0.33 8.68 1.34
C THR A 36 1.13 7.99 0.23
N LEU A 37 0.84 8.38 -1.00
CA LEU A 37 1.49 7.84 -2.19
C LEU A 37 2.88 8.48 -2.36
N ALA A 38 3.92 7.66 -2.52
CA ALA A 38 5.25 8.13 -2.89
C ALA A 38 5.30 8.60 -4.35
N SER A 39 6.45 9.14 -4.77
CA SER A 39 6.69 9.60 -6.15
C SER A 39 7.17 8.50 -7.09
N THR A 40 7.52 7.34 -6.56
CA THR A 40 8.02 6.19 -7.33
C THR A 40 6.88 5.28 -7.75
N PHE A 41 6.91 4.89 -9.02
CA PHE A 41 5.93 4.01 -9.65
C PHE A 41 6.61 2.95 -10.50
N ARG A 42 5.86 1.88 -10.82
CA ARG A 42 6.21 0.95 -11.89
C ARG A 42 5.06 0.84 -12.89
N VAL A 43 5.42 0.95 -14.16
CA VAL A 43 4.48 0.87 -15.27
C VAL A 43 4.74 -0.44 -16.02
N PHE A 44 3.68 -1.19 -16.29
CA PHE A 44 3.79 -2.44 -17.04
C PHE A 44 4.23 -2.19 -18.47
N ARG A 45 5.24 -2.92 -18.92
CA ARG A 45 5.64 -2.94 -20.32
C ARG A 45 4.58 -3.63 -21.17
N LYS A 46 4.28 -3.07 -22.33
CA LYS A 46 3.44 -3.74 -23.33
C LYS A 46 4.24 -4.86 -23.99
N VAL A 47 3.97 -6.09 -23.59
CA VAL A 47 4.61 -7.28 -24.13
C VAL A 47 3.63 -8.08 -24.97
N HIS A 48 4.10 -8.67 -26.08
CA HIS A 48 3.29 -9.52 -26.96
C HIS A 48 3.51 -11.02 -26.69
N GLN A 49 3.92 -11.36 -25.48
CA GLN A 49 4.17 -12.73 -25.06
C GLN A 49 3.26 -13.12 -23.90
N VAL A 50 2.97 -14.40 -23.80
CA VAL A 50 2.26 -14.97 -22.65
C VAL A 50 3.23 -15.00 -21.46
N ILE A 51 2.78 -14.47 -20.33
CA ILE A 51 3.54 -14.51 -19.08
C ILE A 51 3.07 -15.71 -18.27
N GLU A 52 3.98 -16.60 -17.93
CA GLU A 52 3.69 -17.70 -17.02
C GLU A 52 3.75 -17.19 -15.58
N VAL A 53 2.63 -17.30 -14.87
CA VAL A 53 2.58 -16.94 -13.45
C VAL A 53 3.07 -18.14 -12.64
N ARG A 54 4.26 -18.01 -12.08
CA ARG A 54 4.93 -19.01 -11.22
C ARG A 54 5.45 -18.32 -9.95
N GLU A 55 5.79 -19.09 -8.92
CA GLU A 55 6.31 -18.56 -7.66
C GLU A 55 7.59 -17.72 -7.81
N ASN A 56 8.41 -18.01 -8.82
CA ASN A 56 9.63 -17.29 -9.13
C ASN A 56 9.47 -16.19 -10.19
N THR A 57 8.25 -15.92 -10.66
CA THR A 57 7.98 -14.82 -11.61
C THR A 57 8.10 -13.49 -10.89
N ASP A 58 9.01 -12.63 -11.36
CA ASP A 58 9.24 -11.32 -10.76
C ASP A 58 8.55 -10.22 -11.57
N TYR A 59 7.69 -9.43 -10.92
CA TYR A 59 7.01 -8.29 -11.55
C TYR A 59 7.99 -7.22 -12.07
N ARG A 60 9.20 -7.13 -11.50
CA ARG A 60 10.23 -6.19 -11.91
C ARG A 60 10.74 -6.46 -13.31
N ASP A 61 10.70 -7.71 -13.76
CA ASP A 61 11.03 -8.09 -15.12
C ASP A 61 9.99 -7.64 -16.15
N LEU A 62 8.79 -7.28 -15.71
CA LEU A 62 7.64 -6.92 -16.53
C LEU A 62 7.30 -5.43 -16.48
N THR A 63 7.99 -4.67 -15.65
CA THR A 63 7.68 -3.26 -15.37
C THR A 63 8.91 -2.39 -15.48
N ASP A 64 8.69 -1.11 -15.78
CA ASP A 64 9.71 -0.06 -15.73
C ASP A 64 9.47 0.84 -14.52
N LYS A 65 10.52 1.05 -13.72
CA LYS A 65 10.48 1.97 -12.58
C LYS A 65 10.60 3.41 -13.08
N ILE A 66 9.69 4.26 -12.64
CA ILE A 66 9.66 5.69 -12.97
C ILE A 66 9.52 6.54 -11.73
N GLU A 67 10.05 7.73 -11.77
CA GLU A 67 9.92 8.76 -10.75
C GLU A 67 9.06 9.91 -11.29
N VAL A 68 8.00 10.27 -10.56
CA VAL A 68 7.13 11.39 -10.92
C VAL A 68 7.65 12.66 -10.23
N PRO A 69 8.09 13.69 -11.00
CA PRO A 69 8.60 14.92 -10.42
C PRO A 69 7.56 15.67 -9.57
N SER A 70 8.03 16.45 -8.62
CA SER A 70 7.17 17.28 -7.77
C SER A 70 6.20 18.14 -8.60
N GLY A 71 4.92 18.13 -8.20
CA GLY A 71 3.85 18.83 -8.88
C GLY A 71 3.37 18.20 -10.18
N LYS A 72 3.92 17.03 -10.55
CA LYS A 72 3.45 16.21 -11.68
C LYS A 72 2.62 15.03 -11.18
N HIS A 73 2.01 14.30 -12.12
CA HIS A 73 1.14 13.16 -11.87
C HIS A 73 1.52 11.97 -12.76
N ILE A 74 1.08 10.79 -12.36
CA ILE A 74 1.01 9.65 -13.26
C ILE A 74 -0.39 9.60 -13.87
N LEU A 75 -0.47 9.33 -15.17
CA LEU A 75 -1.73 9.13 -15.88
C LEU A 75 -2.05 7.64 -15.94
N ILE A 76 -3.25 7.25 -15.50
CA ILE A 76 -3.74 5.86 -15.57
C ILE A 76 -4.95 5.85 -16.51
N MET A 77 -4.77 5.24 -17.68
CA MET A 77 -5.85 5.13 -18.67
C MET A 77 -6.89 4.08 -18.22
N PRO A 78 -8.15 4.15 -18.71
CA PRO A 78 -9.14 3.10 -18.49
C PRO A 78 -8.59 1.70 -18.83
N GLY A 79 -8.70 0.77 -17.88
CA GLY A 79 -8.20 -0.60 -18.02
C GLY A 79 -6.70 -0.77 -17.76
N GLU A 80 -5.96 0.31 -17.45
CA GLU A 80 -4.55 0.21 -17.09
C GLU A 80 -4.36 -0.02 -15.59
N THR A 81 -3.25 -0.71 -15.27
CA THR A 81 -2.75 -0.92 -13.92
C THR A 81 -1.34 -0.37 -13.82
N VAL A 82 -1.04 0.30 -12.72
CA VAL A 82 0.30 0.74 -12.34
C VAL A 82 0.58 0.29 -10.92
N LEU A 83 1.85 0.07 -10.58
CA LEU A 83 2.25 -0.15 -9.21
C LEU A 83 2.73 1.17 -8.63
N GLY A 84 2.22 1.54 -7.47
CA GLY A 84 2.73 2.61 -6.63
C GLY A 84 3.30 2.05 -5.34
N ILE A 85 3.85 2.91 -4.50
CA ILE A 85 4.35 2.54 -3.17
C ILE A 85 3.96 3.63 -2.17
N THR A 86 3.73 3.26 -0.91
CA THR A 86 3.47 4.25 0.13
C THR A 86 4.75 4.99 0.51
N ARG A 87 4.60 6.25 0.90
CA ARG A 87 5.69 7.02 1.49
C ARG A 87 6.04 6.49 2.88
N GLU A 88 5.03 6.09 3.63
CA GLU A 88 5.18 5.58 4.98
C GLU A 88 5.68 4.13 4.96
N ARG A 89 6.72 3.88 5.76
CA ARG A 89 7.10 2.55 6.19
C ARG A 89 6.27 2.19 7.42
N LEU A 90 5.61 1.05 7.38
CA LEU A 90 4.76 0.53 8.44
C LEU A 90 5.41 -0.72 9.05
N ARG A 91 5.57 -0.71 10.38
CA ARG A 91 5.99 -1.89 11.15
C ARG A 91 4.90 -2.29 12.13
N LEU A 92 4.60 -3.58 12.15
CA LEU A 92 3.66 -4.21 13.09
C LEU A 92 4.41 -5.12 14.05
N GLY A 93 4.06 -5.03 15.34
CA GLY A 93 4.48 -6.02 16.33
C GLY A 93 3.80 -7.37 16.13
N PRO A 94 4.30 -8.45 16.78
CA PRO A 94 3.86 -9.82 16.54
C PRO A 94 2.42 -10.12 16.96
N GLY A 95 1.80 -9.26 17.77
CA GLY A 95 0.38 -9.37 18.18
C GLY A 95 -0.59 -8.56 17.35
N LEU A 96 -0.16 -8.00 16.21
CA LEU A 96 -0.97 -7.18 15.34
C LEU A 96 -0.90 -7.66 13.89
N CYS A 97 -2.03 -7.57 13.21
CA CYS A 97 -2.16 -7.71 11.77
C CYS A 97 -3.08 -6.61 11.24
N GLY A 98 -3.33 -6.59 9.94
CA GLY A 98 -4.27 -5.62 9.40
C GLY A 98 -4.52 -5.77 7.91
N TRP A 99 -5.24 -4.79 7.39
CA TRP A 99 -5.61 -4.72 5.97
C TRP A 99 -5.30 -3.36 5.41
N LEU A 100 -4.78 -3.39 4.21
CA LEU A 100 -4.63 -2.20 3.39
C LEU A 100 -5.89 -2.05 2.53
N GLU A 101 -6.56 -0.91 2.65
CA GLU A 101 -7.83 -0.65 1.99
C GLU A 101 -7.78 0.62 1.16
N GLY A 102 -8.44 0.62 0.00
CA GLY A 102 -8.67 1.82 -0.77
C GLY A 102 -9.56 2.82 -0.03
N ARG A 103 -9.53 4.08 -0.47
CA ARG A 103 -10.43 5.12 0.06
C ARG A 103 -11.64 5.29 -0.84
N SER A 104 -12.83 5.32 -0.25
CA SER A 104 -14.11 5.39 -0.98
C SER A 104 -14.21 6.57 -1.94
N ARG A 105 -13.56 7.71 -1.62
CA ARG A 105 -13.53 8.89 -2.51
C ARG A 105 -12.87 8.59 -3.86
N PHE A 106 -11.82 7.77 -3.89
CA PHE A 106 -11.11 7.40 -5.10
C PHE A 106 -11.78 6.20 -5.80
N ALA A 107 -12.28 5.25 -5.01
CA ALA A 107 -13.05 4.12 -5.55
C ALA A 107 -14.26 4.58 -6.37
N ARG A 108 -14.92 5.67 -5.96
CA ARG A 108 -16.05 6.27 -6.69
C ARG A 108 -15.66 6.96 -8.01
N LEU A 109 -14.36 7.23 -8.22
CA LEU A 109 -13.83 7.69 -9.50
C LEU A 109 -13.42 6.53 -10.43
N GLY A 110 -13.53 5.28 -9.94
CA GLY A 110 -13.07 4.09 -10.63
C GLY A 110 -11.62 3.69 -10.33
N LEU A 111 -10.93 4.40 -9.43
CA LEU A 111 -9.59 4.02 -9.01
C LEU A 111 -9.67 2.95 -7.92
N MET A 112 -9.21 1.76 -8.23
CA MET A 112 -9.03 0.68 -7.29
C MET A 112 -7.59 0.66 -6.80
N VAL A 113 -7.41 0.50 -5.49
CA VAL A 113 -6.11 0.51 -4.84
C VAL A 113 -5.97 -0.74 -3.99
N HIS A 114 -4.98 -1.57 -4.31
CA HIS A 114 -4.59 -2.76 -3.54
C HIS A 114 -5.73 -3.76 -3.29
N ILE A 115 -6.28 -4.35 -4.36
CA ILE A 115 -7.52 -5.11 -4.32
C ILE A 115 -7.35 -6.58 -3.96
N SER A 116 -6.22 -7.20 -4.34
CA SER A 116 -6.11 -8.66 -4.40
C SER A 116 -5.38 -9.28 -3.21
N ALA A 117 -4.52 -8.54 -2.50
CA ALA A 117 -3.71 -9.07 -1.40
C ALA A 117 -3.67 -8.10 -0.19
N PRO A 118 -4.82 -7.68 0.35
CA PRO A 118 -4.87 -6.60 1.33
C PRO A 118 -4.37 -7.00 2.73
N PHE A 119 -4.25 -8.30 3.03
CA PHE A 119 -3.85 -8.77 4.36
C PHE A 119 -2.35 -8.60 4.60
N MET A 120 -2.05 -7.90 5.68
CA MET A 120 -0.69 -7.68 6.19
C MET A 120 -0.51 -8.45 7.49
N GLY A 121 0.44 -9.40 7.48
CA GLY A 121 0.73 -10.26 8.62
C GLY A 121 1.46 -9.54 9.76
N PRO A 122 1.54 -10.18 10.93
CA PRO A 122 2.29 -9.66 12.06
C PRO A 122 3.80 -9.65 11.75
N GLY A 123 4.51 -8.67 12.29
CA GLY A 123 5.97 -8.57 12.11
C GLY A 123 6.44 -7.94 10.80
N ILE A 124 5.55 -7.46 9.92
CA ILE A 124 5.96 -6.70 8.75
C ILE A 124 6.70 -5.42 9.17
N ASP A 125 7.67 -5.01 8.35
CA ASP A 125 8.37 -3.73 8.46
C ASP A 125 8.69 -3.22 7.05
N SER A 126 7.69 -2.67 6.35
CA SER A 126 7.77 -2.38 4.92
C SER A 126 6.99 -1.15 4.50
N GLN A 127 7.38 -0.56 3.36
CA GLN A 127 6.51 0.30 2.58
C GLN A 127 5.56 -0.58 1.77
N GLN A 128 4.32 -0.11 1.57
CA GLN A 128 3.28 -0.92 0.96
C GLN A 128 3.23 -0.66 -0.55
N VAL A 129 3.38 -1.71 -1.35
CA VAL A 129 3.15 -1.65 -2.80
C VAL A 129 1.66 -1.69 -3.08
N LEU A 130 1.23 -0.84 -3.98
CA LEU A 130 -0.18 -0.60 -4.30
C LEU A 130 -0.43 -0.92 -5.77
N GLU A 131 -1.19 -1.99 -6.04
CA GLU A 131 -1.70 -2.26 -7.38
C GLU A 131 -2.87 -1.31 -7.65
N MET A 132 -2.61 -0.24 -8.40
CA MET A 132 -3.62 0.77 -8.73
C MET A 132 -4.16 0.55 -10.13
N SER A 133 -5.46 0.32 -10.24
CA SER A 133 -6.13 0.06 -11.53
C SER A 133 -7.26 1.05 -11.77
N ASN A 134 -7.37 1.55 -12.99
CA ASN A 134 -8.47 2.41 -13.41
C ASN A 134 -9.56 1.59 -14.07
N PHE A 135 -10.65 1.35 -13.34
CA PHE A 135 -11.87 0.69 -13.83
C PHE A 135 -12.94 1.69 -14.27
N GLY A 136 -12.66 3.00 -14.16
CA GLY A 136 -13.54 4.06 -14.62
C GLY A 136 -13.45 4.29 -16.13
N PRO A 137 -14.37 5.08 -16.68
CA PRO A 137 -14.42 5.38 -18.12
C PRO A 137 -13.47 6.51 -18.55
N ALA A 138 -12.89 7.27 -17.61
CA ALA A 138 -12.04 8.42 -17.88
C ALA A 138 -10.61 8.19 -17.43
N PRO A 139 -9.59 8.77 -18.11
CA PRO A 139 -8.24 8.81 -17.61
C PRO A 139 -8.15 9.49 -16.24
N LEU A 140 -7.30 8.97 -15.35
CA LEU A 140 -7.10 9.49 -14.00
C LEU A 140 -5.69 10.05 -13.84
N GLU A 141 -5.58 11.30 -13.43
CA GLU A 141 -4.33 11.91 -12.98
C GLU A 141 -4.14 11.63 -11.48
N VAL A 142 -3.15 10.83 -11.14
CA VAL A 142 -2.85 10.47 -9.75
C VAL A 142 -1.57 11.16 -9.30
N TYR A 143 -1.69 11.98 -8.26
CA TYR A 143 -0.61 12.81 -7.75
C TYR A 143 0.10 12.15 -6.57
N PRO A 144 1.45 12.12 -6.55
CA PRO A 144 2.20 11.80 -5.32
C PRO A 144 1.82 12.69 -4.15
N GLY A 145 1.94 12.17 -2.94
CA GLY A 145 1.68 12.90 -1.70
C GLY A 145 0.22 12.90 -1.25
N ILE A 146 -0.73 12.44 -2.07
CA ILE A 146 -2.12 12.30 -1.62
C ILE A 146 -2.26 11.10 -0.69
N ALA A 147 -3.13 11.19 0.31
CA ALA A 147 -3.52 10.04 1.14
C ALA A 147 -4.38 9.10 0.29
N ILE A 148 -3.75 8.07 -0.28
CA ILE A 148 -4.33 7.22 -1.34
C ILE A 148 -5.07 6.00 -0.80
N CYS A 149 -4.59 5.44 0.30
CA CYS A 149 -5.13 4.25 0.96
C CYS A 149 -5.20 4.45 2.46
N GLN A 150 -5.74 3.48 3.17
CA GLN A 150 -5.81 3.45 4.62
C GLN A 150 -5.44 2.07 5.14
N PHE A 151 -4.83 2.02 6.31
CA PHE A 151 -4.49 0.78 6.99
C PHE A 151 -5.40 0.56 8.20
N VAL A 152 -6.08 -0.57 8.24
CA VAL A 152 -6.94 -1.01 9.34
C VAL A 152 -6.18 -2.02 10.19
N PHE A 153 -6.07 -1.79 11.49
CA PHE A 153 -5.32 -2.63 12.43
C PHE A 153 -6.25 -3.55 13.21
N GLN A 154 -5.78 -4.77 13.46
CA GLN A 154 -6.48 -5.75 14.28
C GLN A 154 -5.53 -6.48 15.21
N LYS A 155 -5.99 -6.81 16.41
CA LYS A 155 -5.26 -7.70 17.32
C LYS A 155 -5.31 -9.14 16.82
N LEU A 156 -4.14 -9.75 16.76
CA LEU A 156 -3.98 -11.17 16.49
C LEU A 156 -4.27 -11.98 17.76
N ASP A 157 -4.91 -13.12 17.62
CA ASP A 157 -5.00 -14.13 18.66
C ASP A 157 -3.80 -15.06 18.53
N GLY A 158 -2.72 -14.70 19.22
CA GLY A 158 -1.40 -15.31 19.10
C GLY A 158 -0.28 -14.29 19.01
N ASN A 159 0.94 -14.76 18.82
CA ASN A 159 2.15 -13.94 18.81
C ASN A 159 3.10 -14.50 17.76
N GLU A 160 2.68 -14.39 16.50
CA GLU A 160 3.39 -14.94 15.35
C GLU A 160 4.15 -13.84 14.61
N GLN A 161 5.10 -14.24 13.77
CA GLN A 161 5.86 -13.33 12.91
C GLN A 161 5.85 -13.83 11.48
N TYR A 162 5.55 -12.93 10.55
CA TYR A 162 5.63 -13.21 9.12
C TYR A 162 7.09 -13.15 8.65
N GLU A 163 7.56 -14.23 8.01
CA GLU A 163 8.91 -14.38 7.47
C GLU A 163 8.90 -14.49 5.93
N GLY A 164 7.88 -13.94 5.28
CA GLY A 164 7.71 -14.03 3.84
C GLY A 164 8.55 -13.01 3.06
N HIS A 165 8.56 -13.18 1.74
CA HIS A 165 9.38 -12.43 0.78
C HIS A 165 9.21 -10.89 0.84
N PHE A 166 8.06 -10.40 1.28
CA PHE A 166 7.72 -8.96 1.31
C PHE A 166 7.74 -8.36 2.72
N ALA A 167 8.36 -9.05 3.70
CA ALA A 167 8.37 -8.60 5.09
C ALA A 167 9.06 -7.25 5.29
N ASP A 168 10.06 -6.92 4.47
CA ASP A 168 10.95 -5.75 4.59
C ASP A 168 11.05 -4.92 3.29
N GLN A 169 10.01 -4.95 2.45
CA GLN A 169 9.99 -4.22 1.18
C GLN A 169 10.15 -2.70 1.38
N THR A 170 10.97 -2.08 0.54
CA THR A 170 11.24 -0.63 0.55
C THR A 170 11.14 -0.05 -0.86
N GLU A 171 11.13 1.28 -0.97
CA GLU A 171 11.18 1.99 -2.25
C GLU A 171 12.44 1.63 -3.08
N GLU A 172 13.55 1.29 -2.42
CA GLU A 172 14.79 0.86 -3.09
C GLU A 172 14.63 -0.50 -3.75
N SER A 173 13.98 -1.45 -3.07
CA SER A 173 13.74 -2.81 -3.56
C SER A 173 12.51 -2.92 -4.47
N PHE A 174 11.68 -1.90 -4.49
CA PHE A 174 10.48 -1.76 -5.33
C PHE A 174 10.81 -1.56 -6.81
#